data_b54c9edfc80d16ca6ab7bfdf48e05c27
#
_entry.id   b54c9edfc80d16ca6ab7bfdf48e05c27
#
_cell.length_a   1.000
_cell.length_b   1.000
_cell.length_c   1.000
_cell.angle_alpha   90.00
_cell.angle_beta   90.00
_cell.angle_gamma   90.00
#
_symmetry.space_group_name_H-M   'P 1'
#
loop_
_entity.id
_entity.type
_entity.pdbx_description
1 polymer ?
#
loop_
_entity_poly.entity_id
_entity_poly.type
_entity_poly.pdbx_seq_one_letter_code
_entity_poly.pdbx_strand_id
1 'polypeptide(L)'
;LNLIDNNSHPNVRYLIRDYDDKLKKEKTVISVDQIRKLNNFFYESTLNDLPKFIIIDSADDLNINASNSLLKILEEPKNKTYIFLISHQLSSLLPTIRSRCLKFIFKNHNFETFKMILNDKIDIDNEESLKFLFDLSNGSPGTALKLQDEEIYYLYDDILNSLIENEPLSKHNVDLSSKVSKFDNDKFKIFLSLLKFILINLNKIKLEINIFEQYLSKNLVLLENISKKIS
;
A
#
# COMPACT_ATOMS: atom_id res chain seq x y z
N LEU A 1 -6.42 -15.93 -18.52
CA LEU A 1 -5.96 -14.69 -17.92
C LEU A 1 -6.48 -13.48 -18.71
N ASN A 2 -6.24 -13.38 -20.03
CA ASN A 2 -6.65 -12.20 -20.85
C ASN A 2 -8.13 -11.78 -20.74
N LEU A 3 -9.07 -12.70 -20.48
CA LEU A 3 -10.49 -12.37 -20.34
C LEU A 3 -10.81 -11.69 -19.00
N ILE A 4 -10.07 -12.02 -17.97
CA ILE A 4 -10.24 -11.42 -16.63
C ILE A 4 -9.65 -10.00 -16.66
N ASP A 5 -8.45 -9.84 -17.20
CA ASP A 5 -7.75 -8.57 -17.31
C ASP A 5 -8.55 -7.54 -18.10
N ASN A 6 -9.22 -7.97 -19.15
CA ASN A 6 -10.12 -7.14 -19.97
C ASN A 6 -11.55 -7.01 -19.41
N ASN A 7 -11.81 -7.54 -18.22
CA ASN A 7 -13.13 -7.57 -17.58
C ASN A 7 -14.26 -8.15 -18.45
N SER A 8 -13.90 -9.07 -19.37
CA SER A 8 -14.79 -9.69 -20.35
C SER A 8 -15.12 -11.16 -20.04
N HIS A 9 -14.60 -11.71 -18.94
CA HIS A 9 -14.91 -13.06 -18.52
C HIS A 9 -16.39 -13.20 -18.15
N PRO A 10 -17.13 -14.23 -18.64
CA PRO A 10 -18.56 -14.32 -18.42
C PRO A 10 -18.97 -14.47 -16.95
N ASN A 11 -18.12 -15.07 -16.12
CA ASN A 11 -18.44 -15.35 -14.71
C ASN A 11 -17.57 -14.58 -13.71
N VAL A 12 -16.70 -13.65 -14.15
CA VAL A 12 -15.85 -12.86 -13.28
C VAL A 12 -16.02 -11.38 -13.59
N ARG A 13 -16.16 -10.57 -12.55
CA ARG A 13 -16.07 -9.10 -12.64
C ARG A 13 -15.06 -8.60 -11.64
N TYR A 14 -14.16 -7.77 -12.15
CA TYR A 14 -13.16 -7.06 -11.38
C TYR A 14 -13.49 -5.57 -11.38
N LEU A 15 -13.71 -5.01 -10.22
CA LEU A 15 -14.11 -3.63 -10.03
C LEU A 15 -13.00 -2.87 -9.31
N ILE A 16 -12.51 -1.86 -10.00
CA ILE A 16 -11.52 -0.88 -9.51
C ILE A 16 -12.04 0.53 -9.76
N ARG A 17 -11.29 1.53 -9.32
CA ARG A 17 -11.57 2.91 -9.69
C ARG A 17 -11.49 3.08 -11.21
N ASP A 18 -12.47 3.79 -11.77
CA ASP A 18 -12.45 4.14 -13.19
C ASP A 18 -11.28 5.08 -13.50
N TYR A 19 -10.76 4.99 -14.71
CA TYR A 19 -9.85 5.98 -15.27
C TYR A 19 -10.62 7.14 -15.86
N ASP A 20 -10.19 8.37 -15.60
CA ASP A 20 -10.76 9.59 -16.20
C ASP A 20 -9.88 10.01 -17.37
N ASP A 21 -10.34 9.75 -18.60
CA ASP A 21 -9.60 10.05 -19.83
C ASP A 21 -9.37 11.55 -20.04
N LYS A 22 -10.26 12.41 -19.49
CA LYS A 22 -10.12 13.88 -19.61
C LYS A 22 -9.03 14.39 -18.68
N LEU A 23 -8.97 13.88 -17.46
CA LEU A 23 -8.00 14.27 -16.46
C LEU A 23 -6.73 13.42 -16.51
N LYS A 24 -6.69 12.39 -17.37
CA LYS A 24 -5.59 11.41 -17.51
C LYS A 24 -5.11 10.83 -16.18
N LYS A 25 -6.05 10.50 -15.30
CA LYS A 25 -5.78 9.93 -13.97
C LYS A 25 -6.92 9.02 -13.51
N GLU A 26 -6.63 8.13 -12.57
CA GLU A 26 -7.66 7.36 -11.89
C GLU A 26 -8.59 8.27 -11.09
N LYS A 27 -9.88 7.92 -11.07
CA LYS A 27 -10.84 8.55 -10.17
C LYS A 27 -10.46 8.23 -8.72
N THR A 28 -10.88 9.07 -7.80
CA THR A 28 -10.56 8.92 -6.38
C THR A 28 -11.47 7.93 -5.65
N VAL A 29 -12.62 7.59 -6.25
CA VAL A 29 -13.63 6.72 -5.63
C VAL A 29 -14.26 5.76 -6.64
N ILE A 30 -14.74 4.63 -6.13
CA ILE A 30 -15.66 3.73 -6.83
C ILE A 30 -17.09 4.30 -6.66
N SER A 31 -17.74 4.55 -7.77
CA SER A 31 -19.06 5.22 -7.80
C SER A 31 -20.22 4.24 -7.65
N VAL A 32 -21.39 4.78 -7.27
CA VAL A 32 -22.63 4.01 -7.20
C VAL A 32 -23.04 3.42 -8.56
N ASP A 33 -22.71 4.09 -9.66
CA ASP A 33 -23.05 3.60 -11.01
C ASP A 33 -22.23 2.38 -11.39
N GLN A 34 -20.98 2.28 -10.93
CA GLN A 34 -20.18 1.08 -11.09
C GLN A 34 -20.80 -0.10 -10.32
N ILE A 35 -21.28 0.10 -9.09
CA ILE A 35 -22.01 -0.93 -8.33
C ILE A 35 -23.32 -1.31 -8.99
N ARG A 36 -24.05 -0.35 -9.56
CA ARG A 36 -25.30 -0.63 -10.31
C ARG A 36 -25.05 -1.52 -11.54
N LYS A 37 -23.94 -1.32 -12.25
CA LYS A 37 -23.54 -2.22 -13.35
C LYS A 37 -23.23 -3.63 -12.86
N LEU A 38 -22.65 -3.78 -11.67
CA LEU A 38 -22.47 -5.10 -11.03
C LEU A 38 -23.80 -5.77 -10.70
N ASN A 39 -24.84 -5.00 -10.31
CA ASN A 39 -26.16 -5.57 -10.06
C ASN A 39 -26.70 -6.31 -11.29
N ASN A 40 -26.55 -5.77 -12.49
CA ASN A 40 -26.99 -6.43 -13.71
C ASN A 40 -26.27 -7.78 -13.87
N PHE A 41 -24.94 -7.79 -13.78
CA PHE A 41 -24.14 -9.03 -13.82
C PHE A 41 -24.54 -10.01 -12.72
N PHE A 42 -24.84 -9.54 -11.53
CA PHE A 42 -25.22 -10.36 -10.38
C PHE A 42 -26.54 -11.10 -10.65
N TYR A 43 -27.55 -10.41 -11.25
CA TYR A 43 -28.88 -10.97 -11.50
C TYR A 43 -29.00 -11.74 -12.83
N GLU A 44 -28.06 -11.59 -13.77
CA GLU A 44 -28.03 -12.39 -14.99
C GLU A 44 -27.87 -13.89 -14.67
N SER A 45 -28.50 -14.76 -15.45
CA SER A 45 -28.31 -16.20 -15.36
C SER A 45 -26.93 -16.58 -15.92
N THR A 46 -26.26 -17.56 -15.29
CA THR A 46 -25.04 -18.13 -15.85
C THR A 46 -25.36 -19.11 -16.97
N LEU A 47 -24.63 -19.00 -18.08
CA LEU A 47 -24.83 -19.90 -19.25
C LEU A 47 -24.58 -21.38 -18.93
N ASN A 48 -23.75 -21.69 -17.92
CA ASN A 48 -23.26 -23.04 -17.64
C ASN A 48 -23.40 -23.46 -16.17
N ASP A 49 -24.30 -22.86 -15.40
CA ASP A 49 -24.46 -23.14 -13.95
C ASP A 49 -23.15 -23.03 -13.12
N LEU A 50 -22.16 -22.34 -13.66
CA LEU A 50 -20.87 -22.11 -13.01
C LEU A 50 -20.94 -20.95 -11.99
N PRO A 51 -20.12 -20.97 -10.96
CA PRO A 51 -20.11 -19.89 -9.97
C PRO A 51 -19.67 -18.55 -10.58
N LYS A 52 -20.23 -17.46 -10.03
CA LYS A 52 -19.83 -16.08 -10.32
C LYS A 52 -18.88 -15.57 -9.26
N PHE A 53 -17.92 -14.78 -9.70
CA PHE A 53 -16.94 -14.11 -8.85
C PHE A 53 -16.98 -12.62 -9.08
N ILE A 54 -17.12 -11.86 -8.01
CA ILE A 54 -17.04 -10.40 -8.00
C ILE A 54 -15.87 -10.02 -7.10
N ILE A 55 -14.93 -9.25 -7.62
CA ILE A 55 -13.75 -8.77 -6.89
C ILE A 55 -13.80 -7.25 -6.90
N ILE A 56 -13.79 -6.63 -5.73
CA ILE A 56 -13.77 -5.17 -5.56
C ILE A 56 -12.43 -4.78 -4.92
N ASP A 57 -11.60 -4.04 -5.65
CA ASP A 57 -10.26 -3.62 -5.25
C ASP A 57 -10.02 -2.11 -5.54
N SER A 58 -10.02 -1.27 -4.58
CA SER A 58 -10.15 -1.51 -3.15
C SER A 58 -11.56 -1.13 -2.67
N ALA A 59 -12.13 -1.93 -1.77
CA ALA A 59 -13.43 -1.60 -1.16
C ALA A 59 -13.37 -0.33 -0.30
N ASP A 60 -12.18 0.10 0.10
CA ASP A 60 -11.93 1.37 0.81
C ASP A 60 -12.27 2.59 -0.06
N ASP A 61 -12.24 2.43 -1.39
CA ASP A 61 -12.51 3.49 -2.36
C ASP A 61 -14.01 3.65 -2.66
N LEU A 62 -14.87 2.82 -2.08
CA LEU A 62 -16.32 2.95 -2.22
C LEU A 62 -16.82 4.24 -1.57
N ASN A 63 -17.50 5.11 -2.32
CA ASN A 63 -18.22 6.20 -1.68
C ASN A 63 -19.43 5.68 -0.90
N ILE A 64 -20.03 6.51 -0.04
CA ILE A 64 -21.14 6.12 0.83
C ILE A 64 -22.32 5.54 0.04
N ASN A 65 -22.66 6.13 -1.10
CA ASN A 65 -23.77 5.67 -1.95
C ASN A 65 -23.47 4.32 -2.60
N ALA A 66 -22.23 4.10 -3.05
CA ALA A 66 -21.76 2.83 -3.58
C ALA A 66 -21.78 1.74 -2.49
N SER A 67 -21.28 2.06 -1.30
CA SER A 67 -21.31 1.17 -0.13
C SER A 67 -22.73 0.74 0.22
N ASN A 68 -23.66 1.68 0.28
CA ASN A 68 -25.09 1.39 0.56
C ASN A 68 -25.74 0.57 -0.55
N SER A 69 -25.39 0.81 -1.81
CA SER A 69 -25.87 0.02 -2.95
C SER A 69 -25.35 -1.42 -2.91
N LEU A 70 -24.11 -1.61 -2.46
CA LEU A 70 -23.48 -2.93 -2.31
C LEU A 70 -24.17 -3.78 -1.23
N LEU A 71 -24.72 -3.17 -0.18
CA LEU A 71 -25.42 -3.89 0.90
C LEU A 71 -26.53 -4.79 0.37
N LYS A 72 -27.27 -4.34 -0.65
CA LYS A 72 -28.35 -5.12 -1.27
C LYS A 72 -27.82 -6.45 -1.86
N ILE A 73 -26.66 -6.42 -2.47
CA ILE A 73 -26.01 -7.63 -3.04
C ILE A 73 -25.52 -8.55 -1.90
N LEU A 74 -25.01 -7.98 -0.81
CA LEU A 74 -24.50 -8.74 0.33
C LEU A 74 -25.61 -9.35 1.19
N GLU A 75 -26.81 -8.72 1.23
CA GLU A 75 -27.95 -9.20 2.00
C GLU A 75 -28.69 -10.37 1.31
N GLU A 76 -28.77 -10.31 -0.02
CA GLU A 76 -29.50 -11.29 -0.83
C GLU A 76 -28.56 -11.96 -1.85
N PRO A 77 -27.54 -12.70 -1.40
CA PRO A 77 -26.60 -13.31 -2.32
C PRO A 77 -27.30 -14.36 -3.19
N LYS A 78 -27.09 -14.30 -4.50
CA LYS A 78 -27.53 -15.34 -5.42
C LYS A 78 -26.73 -16.61 -5.23
N ASN A 79 -27.33 -17.76 -5.45
CA ASN A 79 -26.65 -19.05 -5.39
C ASN A 79 -25.42 -19.07 -6.28
N LYS A 80 -24.34 -19.66 -5.78
CA LYS A 80 -23.05 -19.78 -6.47
C LYS A 80 -22.38 -18.44 -6.83
N THR A 81 -22.65 -17.37 -6.07
CA THR A 81 -21.93 -16.09 -6.23
C THR A 81 -21.00 -15.85 -5.05
N TYR A 82 -19.74 -15.55 -5.36
CA TYR A 82 -18.68 -15.22 -4.38
C TYR A 82 -18.24 -13.78 -4.57
N ILE A 83 -18.23 -13.02 -3.50
CA ILE A 83 -17.87 -11.60 -3.51
C ILE A 83 -16.62 -11.42 -2.65
N PHE A 84 -15.54 -10.92 -3.24
CA PHE A 84 -14.30 -10.62 -2.58
C PHE A 84 -14.15 -9.10 -2.46
N LEU A 85 -14.07 -8.61 -1.23
CA LEU A 85 -13.82 -7.22 -0.92
C LEU A 85 -12.39 -7.10 -0.41
N ILE A 86 -11.50 -6.51 -1.20
CA ILE A 86 -10.13 -6.23 -0.80
C ILE A 86 -10.12 -4.88 -0.07
N SER A 87 -9.61 -4.86 1.16
CA SER A 87 -9.52 -3.66 1.98
C SER A 87 -8.14 -3.55 2.60
N HIS A 88 -7.55 -2.37 2.51
CA HIS A 88 -6.27 -2.03 3.15
C HIS A 88 -6.49 -1.36 4.51
N GLN A 89 -7.67 -0.76 4.71
CA GLN A 89 -8.04 -0.09 5.94
C GLN A 89 -9.45 -0.49 6.38
N LEU A 90 -9.55 -1.55 7.17
CA LEU A 90 -10.85 -2.10 7.59
C LEU A 90 -11.78 -1.08 8.28
N SER A 91 -11.21 -0.04 8.92
CA SER A 91 -11.96 1.03 9.57
C SER A 91 -12.71 1.94 8.58
N SER A 92 -12.29 2.01 7.32
CA SER A 92 -12.95 2.80 6.26
C SER A 92 -14.26 2.16 5.78
N LEU A 93 -14.39 0.83 5.93
CA LEU A 93 -15.59 0.11 5.51
C LEU A 93 -16.73 0.31 6.51
N LEU A 94 -17.95 0.48 5.99
CA LEU A 94 -19.15 0.57 6.81
C LEU A 94 -19.28 -0.67 7.72
N PRO A 95 -19.65 -0.50 8.99
CA PRO A 95 -19.89 -1.62 9.92
C PRO A 95 -20.89 -2.64 9.37
N THR A 96 -21.88 -2.17 8.60
CA THR A 96 -22.91 -2.98 7.94
C THR A 96 -22.35 -3.89 6.85
N ILE A 97 -21.32 -3.46 6.11
CA ILE A 97 -20.58 -4.32 5.16
C ILE A 97 -19.77 -5.34 5.92
N ARG A 98 -18.99 -4.89 6.93
CA ARG A 98 -18.12 -5.77 7.71
C ARG A 98 -18.86 -6.89 8.42
N SER A 99 -20.10 -6.66 8.89
CA SER A 99 -20.91 -7.66 9.57
C SER A 99 -21.44 -8.76 8.65
N ARG A 100 -21.44 -8.53 7.33
CA ARG A 100 -21.93 -9.48 6.30
C ARG A 100 -20.83 -10.23 5.58
N CYS A 101 -19.57 -9.97 5.92
CA CYS A 101 -18.41 -10.57 5.26
C CYS A 101 -17.62 -11.45 6.22
N LEU A 102 -17.13 -12.58 5.72
CA LEU A 102 -16.10 -13.34 6.39
C LEU A 102 -14.77 -12.61 6.23
N LYS A 103 -14.05 -12.45 7.33
CA LYS A 103 -12.80 -11.71 7.35
C LYS A 103 -11.60 -12.64 7.25
N PHE A 104 -10.78 -12.43 6.23
CA PHE A 104 -9.47 -13.05 6.08
C PHE A 104 -8.39 -11.98 6.21
N ILE A 105 -7.42 -12.21 7.12
CA ILE A 105 -6.32 -11.29 7.35
C ILE A 105 -5.07 -11.87 6.70
N PHE A 106 -4.53 -11.16 5.72
CA PHE A 106 -3.22 -11.45 5.14
C PHE A 106 -2.18 -10.71 5.97
N LYS A 107 -1.31 -11.48 6.62
CA LYS A 107 -0.18 -10.93 7.38
C LYS A 107 0.99 -10.67 6.45
N ASN A 108 1.82 -9.71 6.82
CA ASN A 108 3.09 -9.48 6.15
C ASN A 108 3.97 -10.73 6.23
N HIS A 109 4.82 -10.92 5.23
CA HIS A 109 5.77 -12.03 5.22
C HIS A 109 6.83 -11.83 6.30
N ASN A 110 7.38 -12.94 6.81
CA ASN A 110 8.61 -12.90 7.58
C ASN A 110 9.80 -12.68 6.63
N PHE A 111 10.97 -12.38 7.19
CA PHE A 111 12.16 -12.04 6.39
C PHE A 111 12.58 -13.17 5.45
N GLU A 112 12.53 -14.43 5.89
CA GLU A 112 12.92 -15.58 5.07
C GLU A 112 12.00 -15.74 3.85
N THR A 113 10.69 -15.67 4.06
CA THR A 113 9.72 -15.75 2.96
C THR A 113 9.86 -14.55 2.01
N PHE A 114 10.08 -13.36 2.55
CA PHE A 114 10.32 -12.15 1.77
C PHE A 114 11.56 -12.29 0.90
N LYS A 115 12.67 -12.77 1.48
CA LYS A 115 13.93 -13.04 0.77
C LYS A 115 13.72 -14.04 -0.38
N MET A 116 13.01 -15.15 -0.11
CA MET A 116 12.69 -16.16 -1.13
C MET A 116 11.90 -15.57 -2.31
N ILE A 117 10.88 -14.74 -2.04
CA ILE A 117 10.04 -14.14 -3.08
C ILE A 117 10.83 -13.17 -3.95
N LEU A 118 11.80 -12.47 -3.37
CA LEU A 118 12.57 -11.43 -4.08
C LEU A 118 13.85 -11.95 -4.73
N ASN A 119 14.32 -13.14 -4.37
CA ASN A 119 15.59 -13.68 -4.82
C ASN A 119 15.78 -13.66 -6.36
N ASP A 120 14.71 -13.91 -7.12
CA ASP A 120 14.75 -13.94 -8.58
C ASP A 120 14.31 -12.61 -9.23
N LYS A 121 14.02 -11.58 -8.42
CA LYS A 121 13.41 -10.34 -8.89
C LYS A 121 14.26 -9.10 -8.64
N ILE A 122 15.15 -9.18 -7.69
CA ILE A 122 16.02 -8.08 -7.27
C ILE A 122 17.43 -8.61 -7.18
N ASP A 123 18.35 -7.95 -7.87
CA ASP A 123 19.80 -8.22 -7.74
C ASP A 123 20.31 -7.43 -6.53
N ILE A 124 20.18 -8.01 -5.35
CA ILE A 124 20.68 -7.42 -4.10
C ILE A 124 21.78 -8.34 -3.56
N ASP A 125 23.03 -7.95 -3.80
CA ASP A 125 24.22 -8.68 -3.34
C ASP A 125 24.44 -8.59 -1.83
N ASN A 126 23.70 -7.70 -1.13
CA ASN A 126 23.93 -7.42 0.28
C ASN A 126 22.69 -7.71 1.14
N GLU A 127 22.84 -8.58 2.12
CA GLU A 127 21.79 -8.92 3.08
C GLU A 127 21.32 -7.71 3.91
N GLU A 128 22.19 -6.74 4.17
CA GLU A 128 21.84 -5.50 4.86
C GLU A 128 20.82 -4.68 4.06
N SER A 129 21.06 -4.50 2.77
CA SER A 129 20.14 -3.79 1.87
C SER A 129 18.80 -4.49 1.77
N LEU A 130 18.79 -5.82 1.76
CA LEU A 130 17.56 -6.60 1.75
C LEU A 130 16.78 -6.46 3.06
N LYS A 131 17.46 -6.43 4.22
CA LYS A 131 16.83 -6.18 5.53
C LYS A 131 16.28 -4.77 5.62
N PHE A 132 16.99 -3.77 5.11
CA PHE A 132 16.50 -2.40 5.02
C PHE A 132 15.21 -2.32 4.19
N LEU A 133 15.19 -2.93 3.00
CA LEU A 133 13.98 -3.00 2.16
C LEU A 133 12.84 -3.76 2.83
N PHE A 134 13.14 -4.84 3.55
CA PHE A 134 12.15 -5.60 4.31
C PHE A 134 11.44 -4.72 5.32
N ASP A 135 12.17 -3.97 6.11
CA ASP A 135 11.58 -3.12 7.13
C ASP A 135 10.91 -1.88 6.55
N LEU A 136 11.52 -1.25 5.56
CA LEU A 136 10.94 -0.09 4.88
C LEU A 136 9.63 -0.45 4.17
N SER A 137 9.56 -1.65 3.56
CA SER A 137 8.35 -2.18 2.90
C SER A 137 7.38 -2.85 3.88
N ASN A 138 7.74 -2.94 5.17
CA ASN A 138 7.00 -3.68 6.19
C ASN A 138 6.71 -5.14 5.77
N GLY A 139 7.72 -5.81 5.17
CA GLY A 139 7.63 -7.18 4.71
C GLY A 139 6.76 -7.40 3.46
N SER A 140 6.41 -6.34 2.73
CA SER A 140 5.65 -6.41 1.48
C SER A 140 6.57 -6.50 0.27
N PRO A 141 6.65 -7.64 -0.45
CA PRO A 141 7.52 -7.78 -1.62
C PRO A 141 7.15 -6.81 -2.76
N GLY A 142 5.84 -6.58 -2.99
CA GLY A 142 5.38 -5.65 -4.01
C GLY A 142 5.76 -4.19 -3.72
N THR A 143 5.78 -3.80 -2.45
CA THR A 143 6.27 -2.48 -2.03
C THR A 143 7.79 -2.41 -2.17
N ALA A 144 8.52 -3.46 -1.78
CA ALA A 144 9.97 -3.52 -1.90
C ALA A 144 10.44 -3.36 -3.36
N LEU A 145 9.75 -4.00 -4.31
CA LEU A 145 10.03 -3.84 -5.75
C LEU A 145 9.91 -2.38 -6.25
N LYS A 146 9.06 -1.59 -5.62
CA LYS A 146 8.93 -0.15 -5.93
C LYS A 146 9.99 0.71 -5.24
N LEU A 147 10.60 0.17 -4.18
CA LEU A 147 11.56 0.87 -3.33
C LEU A 147 13.01 0.43 -3.57
N GLN A 148 13.28 -0.36 -4.61
CA GLN A 148 14.63 -0.89 -4.89
C GLN A 148 15.56 0.10 -5.59
N ASP A 149 15.05 1.30 -5.96
CA ASP A 149 15.84 2.31 -6.67
C ASP A 149 16.93 2.91 -5.76
N GLU A 150 18.15 3.04 -6.29
CA GLU A 150 19.27 3.67 -5.58
C GLU A 150 18.93 5.09 -5.12
N GLU A 151 18.11 5.83 -5.86
CA GLU A 151 17.66 7.18 -5.47
C GLU A 151 17.01 7.18 -4.07
N ILE A 152 16.42 6.06 -3.64
CA ILE A 152 15.74 5.94 -2.34
C ILE A 152 16.75 5.92 -1.19
N TYR A 153 17.88 5.25 -1.37
CA TYR A 153 18.95 5.24 -0.36
C TYR A 153 19.56 6.64 -0.21
N TYR A 154 19.79 7.34 -1.32
CA TYR A 154 20.27 8.73 -1.27
C TYR A 154 19.24 9.65 -0.59
N LEU A 155 17.95 9.48 -0.89
CA LEU A 155 16.90 10.27 -0.25
C LEU A 155 16.80 9.98 1.25
N TYR A 156 16.98 8.73 1.66
CA TYR A 156 17.04 8.34 3.07
C TYR A 156 18.20 9.04 3.79
N ASP A 157 19.40 9.03 3.20
CA ASP A 157 20.58 9.71 3.75
C ASP A 157 20.38 11.24 3.79
N ASP A 158 19.79 11.82 2.75
CA ASP A 158 19.44 13.26 2.73
C ASP A 158 18.51 13.64 3.89
N ILE A 159 17.48 12.82 4.16
CA ILE A 159 16.55 13.07 5.29
C ILE A 159 17.28 12.94 6.63
N LEU A 160 18.11 11.92 6.81
CA LEU A 160 18.90 11.76 8.06
C LEU A 160 19.82 12.96 8.28
N ASN A 161 20.55 13.37 7.27
CA ASN A 161 21.46 14.52 7.37
C ASN A 161 20.69 15.82 7.69
N SER A 162 19.52 16.01 7.09
CA SER A 162 18.63 17.13 7.39
C SER A 162 18.20 17.16 8.87
N LEU A 163 17.92 16.00 9.46
CA LEU A 163 17.55 15.89 10.88
C LEU A 163 18.73 16.11 11.83
N ILE A 164 19.97 15.88 11.38
CA ILE A 164 21.19 16.14 12.17
C ILE A 164 21.50 17.62 12.19
N GLU A 165 21.33 18.31 11.07
CA GLU A 165 21.54 19.73 10.94
C GLU A 165 20.42 20.49 11.65
N ASN A 166 20.69 21.03 12.85
CA ASN A 166 19.70 21.78 13.64
C ASN A 166 19.35 23.19 13.07
N GLU A 167 19.85 23.51 11.89
CA GLU A 167 19.63 24.82 11.27
C GLU A 167 18.59 24.68 10.13
N PRO A 168 17.34 25.15 10.31
CA PRO A 168 16.28 25.01 9.30
C PRO A 168 16.63 25.61 7.93
N LEU A 169 17.50 26.64 7.92
CA LEU A 169 17.95 27.32 6.70
C LEU A 169 19.37 26.94 6.28
N SER A 170 19.86 25.77 6.73
CA SER A 170 21.11 25.23 6.19
C SER A 170 20.99 25.00 4.69
N LYS A 171 22.11 25.07 3.98
CA LYS A 171 22.14 24.81 2.54
C LYS A 171 21.52 23.44 2.21
N HIS A 172 21.85 22.43 3.00
CA HIS A 172 21.32 21.07 2.80
C HIS A 172 19.80 21.02 2.96
N ASN A 173 19.23 21.67 3.99
CA ASN A 173 17.79 21.69 4.22
C ASN A 173 17.04 22.47 3.13
N VAL A 174 17.62 23.55 2.61
CA VAL A 174 17.08 24.30 1.48
C VAL A 174 17.12 23.45 0.20
N ASP A 175 18.22 22.74 -0.06
CA ASP A 175 18.36 21.87 -1.22
C ASP A 175 17.37 20.70 -1.16
N LEU A 176 17.23 20.03 -0.01
CA LEU A 176 16.25 18.95 0.20
C LEU A 176 14.82 19.46 0.00
N SER A 177 14.46 20.61 0.57
CA SER A 177 13.12 21.19 0.39
C SER A 177 12.81 21.52 -1.07
N SER A 178 13.80 22.06 -1.79
CA SER A 178 13.69 22.33 -3.23
C SER A 178 13.55 21.05 -4.06
N LYS A 179 14.22 19.95 -3.66
CA LYS A 179 14.12 18.63 -4.28
C LYS A 179 12.71 18.04 -4.07
N VAL A 180 12.23 18.05 -2.81
CA VAL A 180 10.92 17.52 -2.42
C VAL A 180 9.76 18.27 -3.06
N SER A 181 9.88 19.60 -3.22
CA SER A 181 8.85 20.43 -3.86
C SER A 181 8.59 20.08 -5.33
N LYS A 182 9.53 19.39 -5.99
CA LYS A 182 9.44 18.94 -7.39
C LYS A 182 8.99 17.51 -7.54
N PHE A 183 8.73 16.80 -6.44
CA PHE A 183 8.28 15.42 -6.49
C PHE A 183 6.88 15.31 -7.06
N ASP A 184 6.66 14.30 -7.88
CA ASP A 184 5.32 13.84 -8.20
C ASP A 184 4.66 13.14 -6.98
N ASN A 185 3.40 12.77 -7.12
CA ASN A 185 2.65 12.14 -6.02
C ASN A 185 3.29 10.85 -5.52
N ASP A 186 3.92 10.06 -6.38
CA ASP A 186 4.48 8.76 -6.01
C ASP A 186 5.83 8.93 -5.31
N LYS A 187 6.71 9.78 -5.82
CA LYS A 187 7.96 10.15 -5.13
C LYS A 187 7.68 10.83 -3.77
N PHE A 188 6.64 11.65 -3.69
CA PHE A 188 6.25 12.27 -2.42
C PHE A 188 5.75 11.24 -1.38
N LYS A 189 4.99 10.22 -1.81
CA LYS A 189 4.59 9.11 -0.93
C LYS A 189 5.81 8.31 -0.43
N ILE A 190 6.80 8.10 -1.28
CA ILE A 190 8.06 7.44 -0.89
C ILE A 190 8.78 8.27 0.17
N PHE A 191 8.93 9.58 -0.05
CA PHE A 191 9.52 10.50 0.93
C PHE A 191 8.81 10.42 2.29
N LEU A 192 7.47 10.47 2.31
CA LEU A 192 6.70 10.34 3.55
C LEU A 192 6.88 8.97 4.22
N SER A 193 7.04 7.91 3.44
CA SER A 193 7.29 6.56 3.96
C SER A 193 8.66 6.45 4.61
N LEU A 194 9.69 7.04 4.01
CA LEU A 194 11.04 7.13 4.58
C LEU A 194 11.05 7.96 5.86
N LEU A 195 10.41 9.13 5.85
CA LEU A 195 10.31 9.98 7.04
C LEU A 195 9.60 9.25 8.18
N LYS A 196 8.48 8.60 7.88
CA LYS A 196 7.75 7.77 8.87
C LYS A 196 8.62 6.64 9.41
N PHE A 197 9.37 5.96 8.55
CA PHE A 197 10.30 4.89 8.93
C PHE A 197 11.37 5.40 9.90
N ILE A 198 12.00 6.55 9.58
CA ILE A 198 13.00 7.18 10.44
C ILE A 198 12.38 7.55 11.80
N LEU A 199 11.22 8.21 11.82
CA LEU A 199 10.56 8.63 13.06
C LEU A 199 10.17 7.44 13.95
N ILE A 200 9.70 6.35 13.36
CA ILE A 200 9.39 5.11 14.10
C ILE A 200 10.66 4.54 14.74
N ASN A 201 11.77 4.51 14.00
CA ASN A 201 13.03 3.98 14.52
C ASN A 201 13.63 4.90 15.60
N LEU A 202 13.54 6.22 15.46
CA LEU A 202 13.93 7.16 16.51
C LEU A 202 13.12 6.94 17.80
N ASN A 203 11.82 6.72 17.70
CA ASN A 203 10.99 6.40 18.86
C ASN A 203 11.36 5.06 19.50
N LYS A 204 11.67 4.04 18.70
CA LYS A 204 12.14 2.74 19.23
C LYS A 204 13.45 2.91 20.01
N ILE A 205 14.39 3.69 19.48
CA ILE A 205 15.67 4.00 20.17
C ILE A 205 15.38 4.68 21.51
N LYS A 206 14.51 5.71 21.50
CA LYS A 206 14.17 6.45 22.72
C LYS A 206 13.50 5.59 23.80
N LEU A 207 12.75 4.56 23.38
CA LEU A 207 12.07 3.61 24.27
C LEU A 207 12.93 2.39 24.65
N GLU A 208 14.23 2.38 24.26
CA GLU A 208 15.16 1.27 24.47
C GLU A 208 14.64 -0.06 23.91
N ILE A 209 13.76 -0.02 22.90
CA ILE A 209 13.27 -1.20 22.21
C ILE A 209 14.36 -1.66 21.25
N ASN A 210 14.77 -2.91 21.35
CA ASN A 210 15.76 -3.51 20.46
C ASN A 210 15.43 -3.25 19.00
N ILE A 211 16.25 -2.45 18.35
CA ILE A 211 16.27 -2.32 16.91
C ILE A 211 17.18 -3.42 16.41
N PHE A 212 16.75 -4.15 15.38
CA PHE A 212 17.57 -5.17 14.75
C PHE A 212 18.90 -4.51 14.31
N GLU A 213 19.98 -4.83 15.02
CA GLU A 213 21.27 -4.12 15.01
C GLU A 213 21.99 -4.12 13.65
N GLN A 214 21.56 -4.97 12.71
CA GLN A 214 22.42 -5.32 11.57
C GLN A 214 22.40 -4.35 10.39
N TYR A 215 21.31 -3.62 10.12
CA TYR A 215 21.27 -2.74 8.92
C TYR A 215 21.21 -1.24 9.23
N LEU A 216 21.02 -0.90 10.49
CA LEU A 216 21.17 0.48 10.96
C LEU A 216 22.59 0.77 11.47
N SER A 217 23.51 -0.18 11.40
CA SER A 217 24.86 -0.04 12.00
C SER A 217 25.61 1.20 11.52
N LYS A 218 25.51 1.58 10.25
CA LYS A 218 26.05 2.83 9.73
C LYS A 218 25.34 4.07 10.28
N ASN A 219 24.03 3.98 10.49
CA ASN A 219 23.17 5.11 10.84
C ASN A 219 22.71 5.08 12.30
N LEU A 220 23.03 4.00 13.05
CA LEU A 220 22.60 3.86 14.44
C LEU A 220 23.17 4.97 15.31
N VAL A 221 24.44 5.29 15.18
CA VAL A 221 25.08 6.39 15.89
C VAL A 221 24.46 7.74 15.53
N LEU A 222 24.08 7.93 14.27
CA LEU A 222 23.40 9.13 13.79
C LEU A 222 22.00 9.23 14.38
N LEU A 223 21.23 8.15 14.35
CA LEU A 223 19.89 8.07 14.91
C LEU A 223 19.89 8.26 16.45
N GLU A 224 20.85 7.68 17.16
CA GLU A 224 21.04 7.91 18.60
C GLU A 224 21.34 9.38 18.91
N ASN A 225 22.21 10.02 18.13
CA ASN A 225 22.50 11.45 18.28
C ASN A 225 21.29 12.33 18.00
N ILE A 226 20.48 11.97 16.98
CA ILE A 226 19.21 12.67 16.68
C ILE A 226 18.22 12.45 17.83
N SER A 227 18.06 11.21 18.31
CA SER A 227 17.10 10.88 19.38
C SER A 227 17.38 11.65 20.68
N LYS A 228 18.66 11.90 20.99
CA LYS A 228 19.07 12.70 22.15
C LYS A 228 18.78 14.19 21.98
N LYS A 229 18.69 14.69 20.74
CA LYS A 229 18.43 16.10 20.43
C LYS A 229 16.93 16.44 20.37
N ILE A 230 16.08 15.47 20.09
CA ILE A 230 14.60 15.62 19.99
C ILE A 230 13.93 15.40 21.36
N SER A 231 14.59 15.72 22.44
CA SER A 231 14.03 15.62 23.80
C SER A 231 13.11 16.80 24.14
#